data_f78d9e72e62924423cf15bab84285f33
#
_entry.id   f78d9e72e62924423cf15bab84285f33
#
_cell.length_a   1.000
_cell.length_b   1.000
_cell.length_c   1.000
_cell.angle_alpha   90.00
_cell.angle_beta   90.00
_cell.angle_gamma   90.00
#
_symmetry.space_group_name_H-M   'P 1'
#
loop_
_entity.id
_entity.type
_entity.pdbx_description
1 polymer ?
#
loop_
_entity_poly.entity_id
_entity_poly.type
_entity_poly.pdbx_seq_one_letter_code
_entity_poly.pdbx_strand_id
1 'polypeptide(L)'
;MWQEERHQKIRAMLTSFGQVSIDRIVESFGVSRQTVRRDLIDMEQSGILRRIRGGAVPVDTEDMEFSVRITQRLHEKRALCVAALRLLKSHQTIFLDAGSTTTIMAEVLAGPTGLTDLTVVTNSLEAATRLAQVPNSQENGIRVQLLRGPVKRDPLETWGGATVADIYSYHADMALLSPLGIDAASGATYYQLHGAEIAEAMARQAAKITILADHAKIGVTSRKCVCPTGEIDYVVVDSKARERPGFAALESTVAELVVAEG
;
A
#
# COMPACT_ATOMS: atom_id res chain seq x y z
N MET A 1 27.06 8.40 -20.67
CA MET A 1 26.10 8.19 -19.56
C MET A 1 26.10 6.71 -19.19
N TRP A 2 26.35 6.39 -17.92
CA TRP A 2 26.40 5.03 -17.42
C TRP A 2 25.00 4.37 -17.39
N GLN A 3 24.91 3.05 -17.42
CA GLN A 3 23.64 2.32 -17.45
C GLN A 3 22.76 2.67 -16.24
N GLU A 4 23.33 2.66 -15.04
CA GLU A 4 22.61 2.98 -13.80
C GLU A 4 22.02 4.40 -13.82
N GLU A 5 22.76 5.38 -14.33
CA GLU A 5 22.28 6.75 -14.48
C GLU A 5 21.11 6.84 -15.48
N ARG A 6 21.16 6.05 -16.57
CA ARG A 6 20.04 5.98 -17.52
C ARG A 6 18.82 5.35 -16.88
N HIS A 7 19.00 4.26 -16.12
CA HIS A 7 17.89 3.60 -15.42
C HIS A 7 17.22 4.54 -14.40
N GLN A 8 18.00 5.33 -13.64
CA GLN A 8 17.45 6.34 -12.72
C GLN A 8 16.64 7.41 -13.46
N LYS A 9 17.14 7.91 -14.58
CA LYS A 9 16.43 8.91 -15.40
C LYS A 9 15.16 8.33 -16.05
N ILE A 10 15.19 7.07 -16.50
CA ILE A 10 14.00 6.39 -17.03
C ILE A 10 12.95 6.25 -15.92
N ARG A 11 13.33 5.88 -14.70
CA ARG A 11 12.41 5.83 -13.53
C ARG A 11 11.78 7.18 -13.27
N ALA A 12 12.58 8.25 -13.26
CA ALA A 12 12.07 9.62 -13.06
C ALA A 12 11.07 10.02 -14.16
N MET A 13 11.36 9.67 -15.43
CA MET A 13 10.43 9.94 -16.53
C MET A 13 9.13 9.14 -16.40
N LEU A 14 9.19 7.87 -15.98
CA LEU A 14 8.01 7.05 -15.75
C LEU A 14 7.16 7.61 -14.61
N THR A 15 7.79 8.05 -13.52
CA THR A 15 7.09 8.69 -12.39
C THR A 15 6.40 10.00 -12.82
N SER A 16 7.07 10.81 -13.67
CA SER A 16 6.54 12.13 -14.06
C SER A 16 5.45 12.05 -15.14
N PHE A 17 5.53 11.07 -16.05
CA PHE A 17 4.68 11.04 -17.25
C PHE A 17 3.75 9.81 -17.31
N GLY A 18 3.85 8.87 -16.37
CA GLY A 18 3.05 7.64 -16.36
C GLY A 18 3.39 6.65 -17.48
N GLN A 19 4.11 7.10 -18.51
CA GLN A 19 4.64 6.27 -19.59
C GLN A 19 5.82 6.96 -20.28
N VAL A 20 6.67 6.17 -20.92
CA VAL A 20 7.79 6.73 -21.69
C VAL A 20 7.93 5.98 -23.02
N SER A 21 8.11 6.72 -24.11
CA SER A 21 8.40 6.12 -25.42
C SER A 21 9.91 5.93 -25.62
N ILE A 22 10.29 4.91 -26.39
CA ILE A 22 11.69 4.70 -26.78
C ILE A 22 12.27 5.95 -27.45
N ASP A 23 11.48 6.63 -28.28
CA ASP A 23 11.91 7.82 -29.02
C ASP A 23 12.24 8.97 -28.06
N ARG A 24 11.39 9.20 -27.05
CA ARG A 24 11.63 10.22 -26.04
C ARG A 24 12.88 9.95 -25.21
N ILE A 25 13.15 8.67 -24.89
CA ILE A 25 14.38 8.29 -24.17
C ILE A 25 15.61 8.53 -25.06
N VAL A 26 15.54 8.14 -26.33
CA VAL A 26 16.61 8.36 -27.33
C VAL A 26 16.94 9.85 -27.44
N GLU A 27 15.94 10.70 -27.63
CA GLU A 27 16.09 12.16 -27.70
C GLU A 27 16.69 12.75 -26.42
N SER A 28 16.18 12.32 -25.26
CA SER A 28 16.62 12.88 -23.98
C SER A 28 18.03 12.47 -23.57
N PHE A 29 18.48 11.27 -23.98
CA PHE A 29 19.74 10.70 -23.50
C PHE A 29 20.83 10.65 -24.58
N GLY A 30 20.50 10.87 -25.86
CA GLY A 30 21.46 10.81 -26.96
C GLY A 30 22.05 9.42 -27.19
N VAL A 31 21.31 8.35 -26.87
CA VAL A 31 21.76 6.96 -27.02
C VAL A 31 20.98 6.24 -28.14
N SER A 32 21.51 5.10 -28.62
CA SER A 32 20.83 4.35 -29.67
C SER A 32 19.52 3.73 -29.21
N ARG A 33 18.56 3.54 -30.14
CA ARG A 33 17.31 2.77 -29.87
C ARG A 33 17.59 1.36 -29.33
N GLN A 34 18.69 0.74 -29.76
CA GLN A 34 19.09 -0.59 -29.30
C GLN A 34 19.54 -0.56 -27.84
N THR A 35 20.29 0.46 -27.45
CA THR A 35 20.69 0.68 -26.05
C THR A 35 19.48 0.86 -25.17
N VAL A 36 18.52 1.72 -25.57
CA VAL A 36 17.27 1.93 -24.82
C VAL A 36 16.47 0.64 -24.69
N ARG A 37 16.33 -0.14 -25.78
CA ARG A 37 15.61 -1.42 -25.71
C ARG A 37 16.26 -2.39 -24.72
N ARG A 38 17.58 -2.44 -24.66
CA ARG A 38 18.33 -3.28 -23.72
C ARG A 38 18.12 -2.82 -22.28
N ASP A 39 18.23 -1.51 -22.04
CA ASP A 39 17.94 -0.94 -20.72
C ASP A 39 16.52 -1.26 -20.25
N LEU A 40 15.51 -1.12 -21.15
CA LEU A 40 14.13 -1.45 -20.81
C LEU A 40 13.91 -2.95 -20.57
N ILE A 41 14.66 -3.85 -21.25
CA ILE A 41 14.63 -5.30 -20.99
C ILE A 41 15.20 -5.60 -19.60
N ASP A 42 16.36 -5.04 -19.27
CA ASP A 42 17.03 -5.26 -18.00
C ASP A 42 16.17 -4.71 -16.83
N MET A 43 15.54 -3.56 -17.02
CA MET A 43 14.62 -2.96 -16.04
C MET A 43 13.32 -3.76 -15.88
N GLU A 44 12.80 -4.35 -16.97
CA GLU A 44 11.63 -5.24 -16.91
C GLU A 44 11.95 -6.55 -16.18
N GLN A 45 13.10 -7.17 -16.45
CA GLN A 45 13.57 -8.36 -15.74
C GLN A 45 13.79 -8.09 -14.24
N SER A 46 14.17 -6.85 -13.91
CA SER A 46 14.31 -6.40 -12.51
C SER A 46 12.99 -5.95 -11.88
N GLY A 47 11.84 -6.11 -12.57
CA GLY A 47 10.53 -5.73 -12.06
C GLY A 47 10.31 -4.22 -11.85
N ILE A 48 11.09 -3.38 -12.55
CA ILE A 48 11.05 -1.91 -12.38
C ILE A 48 10.00 -1.26 -13.30
N LEU A 49 9.77 -1.84 -14.46
CA LEU A 49 8.84 -1.35 -15.47
C LEU A 49 8.25 -2.51 -16.27
N ARG A 50 7.18 -2.27 -16.99
CA ARG A 50 6.60 -3.16 -17.99
C ARG A 50 6.74 -2.55 -19.37
N ARG A 51 7.29 -3.31 -20.32
CA ARG A 51 7.39 -2.84 -21.70
C ARG A 51 6.05 -2.93 -22.42
N ILE A 52 5.75 -1.90 -23.19
CA ILE A 52 4.62 -1.82 -24.12
C ILE A 52 5.13 -1.60 -25.54
N ARG A 53 4.25 -1.66 -26.54
CA ARG A 53 4.63 -1.40 -27.93
C ARG A 53 5.15 0.04 -28.07
N GLY A 54 6.45 0.17 -28.32
CA GLY A 54 7.11 1.48 -28.51
C GLY A 54 7.61 2.19 -27.26
N GLY A 55 7.53 1.57 -26.09
CA GLY A 55 7.96 2.21 -24.83
C GLY A 55 7.85 1.34 -23.58
N ALA A 56 7.68 1.99 -22.45
CA ALA A 56 7.46 1.36 -21.17
C ALA A 56 6.47 2.16 -20.30
N VAL A 57 5.83 1.44 -19.40
CA VAL A 57 5.00 1.99 -18.33
C VAL A 57 5.60 1.53 -17.00
N PRO A 58 5.35 2.23 -15.88
CA PRO A 58 5.68 1.70 -14.56
C PRO A 58 5.09 0.30 -14.44
N VAL A 59 5.78 -0.62 -13.78
CA VAL A 59 5.08 -1.79 -13.24
C VAL A 59 4.14 -1.21 -12.20
N ASP A 60 2.85 -1.23 -12.49
CA ASP A 60 1.87 -1.01 -11.46
C ASP A 60 2.16 -2.07 -10.39
N THR A 61 2.46 -1.61 -9.19
CA THR A 61 2.75 -2.51 -8.08
C THR A 61 1.59 -3.47 -7.81
N GLU A 62 0.42 -3.18 -8.39
CA GLU A 62 -0.76 -4.04 -8.32
C GLU A 62 -0.85 -5.10 -9.44
N ASP A 63 -0.15 -4.92 -10.56
CA ASP A 63 0.01 -5.98 -11.57
C ASP A 63 1.05 -7.04 -11.18
N MET A 64 1.83 -6.77 -10.10
CA MET A 64 2.74 -7.77 -9.54
C MET A 64 1.96 -8.74 -8.66
N GLU A 65 2.28 -10.03 -8.79
CA GLU A 65 1.73 -11.06 -7.90
C GLU A 65 1.94 -10.68 -6.43
N PHE A 66 0.99 -11.01 -5.59
CA PHE A 66 1.05 -10.74 -4.15
C PHE A 66 2.32 -11.33 -3.51
N SER A 67 2.73 -12.52 -3.95
CA SER A 67 3.97 -13.20 -3.54
C SER A 67 5.23 -12.36 -3.73
N VAL A 68 5.27 -11.55 -4.79
CA VAL A 68 6.38 -10.61 -5.06
C VAL A 68 6.22 -9.34 -4.22
N ARG A 69 5.01 -8.80 -4.16
CA ARG A 69 4.76 -7.56 -3.40
C ARG A 69 5.05 -7.70 -1.91
N ILE A 70 4.79 -8.87 -1.31
CA ILE A 70 4.98 -9.06 0.12
C ILE A 70 6.47 -9.05 0.52
N THR A 71 7.35 -9.49 -0.38
CA THR A 71 8.81 -9.49 -0.14
C THR A 71 9.48 -8.16 -0.47
N GLN A 72 8.85 -7.33 -1.29
CA GLN A 72 9.39 -6.01 -1.63
C GLN A 72 9.32 -5.06 -0.44
N ARG A 73 10.44 -4.39 -0.15
CA ARG A 73 10.54 -3.41 0.94
C ARG A 73 10.00 -3.97 2.28
N LEU A 74 10.28 -5.26 2.54
CA LEU A 74 9.77 -5.96 3.71
C LEU A 74 10.21 -5.28 5.00
N HIS A 75 11.47 -4.82 5.06
CA HIS A 75 12.01 -4.13 6.23
C HIS A 75 11.27 -2.82 6.49
N GLU A 76 11.07 -2.00 5.47
CA GLU A 76 10.36 -0.73 5.56
C GLU A 76 8.90 -0.93 5.97
N LYS A 77 8.20 -1.89 5.34
CA LYS A 77 6.83 -2.23 5.71
C LYS A 77 6.72 -2.72 7.14
N ARG A 78 7.67 -3.52 7.61
CA ARG A 78 7.67 -3.99 8.99
C ARG A 78 7.91 -2.85 9.97
N ALA A 79 8.85 -1.96 9.69
CA ALA A 79 9.13 -0.79 10.52
C ALA A 79 7.89 0.10 10.68
N LEU A 80 7.22 0.46 9.56
CA LEU A 80 6.01 1.27 9.63
C LEU A 80 4.85 0.55 10.33
N CYS A 81 4.72 -0.78 10.20
CA CYS A 81 3.69 -1.53 10.92
C CYS A 81 3.95 -1.54 12.44
N VAL A 82 5.20 -1.65 12.86
CA VAL A 82 5.58 -1.53 14.28
C VAL A 82 5.29 -0.12 14.81
N ALA A 83 5.54 0.92 14.02
CA ALA A 83 5.18 2.29 14.39
C ALA A 83 3.66 2.46 14.49
N ALA A 84 2.89 1.91 13.54
CA ALA A 84 1.43 1.95 13.53
C ALA A 84 0.81 1.23 14.75
N LEU A 85 1.47 0.18 15.27
CA LEU A 85 1.01 -0.52 16.47
C LEU A 85 0.84 0.41 17.68
N ARG A 86 1.68 1.46 17.78
CA ARG A 86 1.61 2.44 18.88
C ARG A 86 0.35 3.32 18.86
N LEU A 87 -0.36 3.34 17.73
CA LEU A 87 -1.63 4.07 17.59
C LEU A 87 -2.83 3.26 18.07
N LEU A 88 -2.67 1.94 18.21
CA LEU A 88 -3.73 1.02 18.62
C LEU A 88 -3.83 0.94 20.15
N LYS A 89 -5.04 0.64 20.61
CA LYS A 89 -5.35 0.46 22.04
C LYS A 89 -6.11 -0.85 22.23
N SER A 90 -6.03 -1.39 23.43
CA SER A 90 -6.90 -2.51 23.85
C SER A 90 -8.37 -2.15 23.72
N HIS A 91 -9.21 -3.15 23.52
CA HIS A 91 -10.68 -3.05 23.40
C HIS A 91 -11.17 -2.33 22.15
N GLN A 92 -10.34 -2.18 21.14
CA GLN A 92 -10.74 -1.57 19.87
C GLN A 92 -11.25 -2.61 18.86
N THR A 93 -12.13 -2.14 17.98
CA THR A 93 -12.43 -2.79 16.71
C THR A 93 -11.68 -2.05 15.60
N ILE A 94 -10.91 -2.77 14.79
CA ILE A 94 -10.17 -2.17 13.68
C ILE A 94 -10.54 -2.83 12.36
N PHE A 95 -10.61 -2.05 11.30
CA PHE A 95 -10.57 -2.57 9.93
C PHE A 95 -9.12 -2.75 9.49
N LEU A 96 -8.84 -3.85 8.83
CA LEU A 96 -7.56 -4.14 8.21
C LEU A 96 -7.80 -4.49 6.74
N ASP A 97 -7.38 -3.62 5.83
CA ASP A 97 -7.51 -3.77 4.39
C ASP A 97 -6.70 -4.97 3.85
N ALA A 98 -6.99 -5.42 2.64
CA ALA A 98 -6.22 -6.46 1.97
C ALA A 98 -5.02 -5.85 1.24
N GLY A 99 -3.83 -6.43 1.45
CA GLY A 99 -2.61 -5.99 0.80
C GLY A 99 -1.35 -6.52 1.47
N SER A 100 -0.20 -6.33 0.83
CA SER A 100 1.07 -6.84 1.36
C SER A 100 1.49 -6.14 2.66
N THR A 101 1.26 -4.84 2.79
CA THR A 101 1.60 -4.10 4.01
C THR A 101 0.67 -4.47 5.16
N THR A 102 -0.62 -4.59 4.90
CA THR A 102 -1.63 -4.97 5.90
C THR A 102 -1.49 -6.43 6.32
N THR A 103 -1.02 -7.31 5.44
CA THR A 103 -0.64 -8.69 5.83
C THR A 103 0.56 -8.69 6.79
N ILE A 104 1.57 -7.82 6.56
CA ILE A 104 2.68 -7.64 7.50
C ILE A 104 2.19 -7.03 8.82
N MET A 105 1.21 -6.11 8.78
CA MET A 105 0.56 -5.59 9.99
C MET A 105 -0.11 -6.71 10.79
N ALA A 106 -0.78 -7.66 10.13
CA ALA A 106 -1.34 -8.84 10.80
C ALA A 106 -0.26 -9.70 11.46
N GLU A 107 0.92 -9.87 10.84
CA GLU A 107 2.05 -10.56 11.46
C GLU A 107 2.58 -9.81 12.70
N VAL A 108 2.65 -8.48 12.65
CA VAL A 108 3.07 -7.66 13.80
C VAL A 108 2.04 -7.76 14.92
N LEU A 109 0.75 -7.73 14.61
CA LEU A 109 -0.34 -7.92 15.58
C LEU A 109 -0.32 -9.33 16.21
N ALA A 110 0.06 -10.35 15.43
CA ALA A 110 0.18 -11.72 15.92
C ALA A 110 1.34 -11.91 16.92
N GLY A 111 2.26 -10.95 17.02
CA GLY A 111 3.36 -10.96 17.99
C GLY A 111 2.94 -10.45 19.38
N PRO A 112 3.92 -10.36 20.30
CA PRO A 112 3.67 -9.86 21.66
C PRO A 112 3.46 -8.33 21.65
N THR A 113 2.22 -7.90 21.48
CA THR A 113 1.86 -6.47 21.36
C THR A 113 1.46 -5.84 22.70
N GLY A 114 1.09 -6.63 23.68
CA GLY A 114 0.47 -6.15 24.92
C GLY A 114 -0.97 -5.66 24.77
N LEU A 115 -1.53 -5.70 23.55
CA LEU A 115 -2.93 -5.38 23.30
C LEU A 115 -3.83 -6.54 23.73
N THR A 116 -4.94 -6.22 24.34
CA THR A 116 -5.95 -7.18 24.76
C THR A 116 -7.31 -6.79 24.19
N ASP A 117 -8.16 -7.79 23.91
CA ASP A 117 -9.54 -7.61 23.46
C ASP A 117 -9.63 -6.75 22.17
N LEU A 118 -8.74 -7.00 21.20
CA LEU A 118 -8.76 -6.36 19.90
C LEU A 118 -9.60 -7.18 18.93
N THR A 119 -10.54 -6.54 18.23
CA THR A 119 -11.29 -7.16 17.14
C THR A 119 -10.77 -6.64 15.80
N VAL A 120 -10.27 -7.55 14.96
CA VAL A 120 -9.79 -7.23 13.61
C VAL A 120 -10.82 -7.71 12.59
N VAL A 121 -11.42 -6.77 11.88
CA VAL A 121 -12.35 -7.04 10.78
C VAL A 121 -11.60 -6.83 9.47
N THR A 122 -11.52 -7.86 8.63
CA THR A 122 -10.71 -7.82 7.41
C THR A 122 -11.37 -8.55 6.25
N ASN A 123 -11.10 -8.10 5.03
CA ASN A 123 -11.43 -8.84 3.81
C ASN A 123 -10.24 -9.72 3.33
N SER A 124 -9.07 -9.64 3.98
CA SER A 124 -7.87 -10.39 3.63
C SER A 124 -7.88 -11.79 4.27
N LEU A 125 -7.94 -12.84 3.44
CA LEU A 125 -7.77 -14.21 3.92
C LEU A 125 -6.35 -14.44 4.45
N GLU A 126 -5.35 -13.79 3.84
CA GLU A 126 -3.96 -13.87 4.29
C GLU A 126 -3.79 -13.31 5.71
N ALA A 127 -4.31 -12.12 5.96
CA ALA A 127 -4.26 -11.50 7.28
C ALA A 127 -5.07 -12.32 8.32
N ALA A 128 -6.29 -12.74 7.95
CA ALA A 128 -7.15 -13.53 8.82
C ALA A 128 -6.48 -14.85 9.22
N THR A 129 -5.84 -15.55 8.25
CA THR A 129 -5.14 -16.81 8.53
C THR A 129 -3.97 -16.61 9.48
N ARG A 130 -3.15 -15.56 9.29
CA ARG A 130 -2.01 -15.28 10.17
C ARG A 130 -2.45 -14.99 11.61
N LEU A 131 -3.49 -14.21 11.78
CA LEU A 131 -4.02 -13.87 13.09
C LEU A 131 -4.69 -15.07 13.77
N ALA A 132 -5.39 -15.92 13.01
CA ALA A 132 -6.06 -17.11 13.56
C ALA A 132 -5.10 -18.24 13.97
N GLN A 133 -3.87 -18.26 13.41
CA GLN A 133 -2.85 -19.26 13.74
C GLN A 133 -2.06 -18.94 15.03
N VAL A 134 -2.25 -17.79 15.64
CA VAL A 134 -1.58 -17.45 16.90
C VAL A 134 -2.06 -18.40 17.98
N PRO A 135 -1.16 -19.16 18.63
CA PRO A 135 -1.53 -20.01 19.77
C PRO A 135 -2.19 -19.13 20.85
N ASN A 136 -3.35 -19.55 21.31
CA ASN A 136 -4.13 -18.81 22.31
C ASN A 136 -4.57 -17.40 21.86
N SER A 137 -4.94 -17.25 20.59
CA SER A 137 -5.48 -15.97 20.08
C SER A 137 -6.63 -15.43 20.95
N GLN A 138 -7.42 -16.32 21.56
CA GLN A 138 -8.45 -15.97 22.52
C GLN A 138 -7.88 -15.47 23.86
N GLU A 139 -6.74 -15.97 24.31
CA GLU A 139 -6.08 -15.54 25.55
C GLU A 139 -5.27 -14.26 25.36
N ASN A 140 -4.67 -14.07 24.17
CA ASN A 140 -4.01 -12.81 23.78
C ASN A 140 -5.01 -11.73 23.40
N GLY A 141 -6.31 -12.06 23.35
CA GLY A 141 -7.37 -11.08 23.18
C GLY A 141 -7.53 -10.52 21.77
N ILE A 142 -7.03 -11.20 20.71
CA ILE A 142 -7.28 -10.79 19.32
C ILE A 142 -8.37 -11.68 18.73
N ARG A 143 -9.51 -11.09 18.39
CA ARG A 143 -10.58 -11.73 17.61
C ARG A 143 -10.49 -11.31 16.17
N VAL A 144 -10.63 -12.26 15.25
CA VAL A 144 -10.60 -12.01 13.81
C VAL A 144 -11.94 -12.30 13.21
N GLN A 145 -12.46 -11.34 12.47
CA GLN A 145 -13.68 -11.44 11.69
C GLN A 145 -13.33 -11.28 10.21
N LEU A 146 -13.48 -12.35 9.43
CA LEU A 146 -13.38 -12.29 7.98
C LEU A 146 -14.71 -11.80 7.39
N LEU A 147 -14.65 -10.76 6.58
CA LEU A 147 -15.81 -10.21 5.87
C LEU A 147 -16.34 -11.21 4.82
N ARG A 148 -17.65 -11.28 4.69
CA ARG A 148 -18.33 -12.15 3.73
C ARG A 148 -18.09 -11.69 2.30
N GLY A 149 -18.11 -12.62 1.34
CA GLY A 149 -18.05 -12.31 -0.09
C GLY A 149 -17.44 -13.42 -0.94
N PRO A 150 -17.48 -13.27 -2.26
CA PRO A 150 -16.71 -14.10 -3.18
C PRO A 150 -15.21 -13.96 -2.89
N VAL A 151 -14.44 -15.00 -3.15
CA VAL A 151 -12.98 -14.99 -2.93
C VAL A 151 -12.25 -14.72 -4.23
N LYS A 152 -11.34 -13.76 -4.21
CA LYS A 152 -10.37 -13.47 -5.27
C LYS A 152 -9.04 -14.15 -4.94
N ARG A 153 -8.29 -14.55 -5.95
CA ARG A 153 -7.07 -15.34 -5.79
C ARG A 153 -5.80 -14.52 -5.51
N ASP A 154 -5.71 -13.32 -6.05
CA ASP A 154 -4.49 -12.51 -5.94
C ASP A 154 -4.83 -11.02 -5.79
N PRO A 155 -4.63 -10.49 -4.57
CA PRO A 155 -4.41 -11.22 -3.31
C PRO A 155 -5.60 -12.12 -2.94
N LEU A 156 -5.38 -13.07 -2.01
CA LEU A 156 -6.47 -13.85 -1.43
C LEU A 156 -7.32 -12.95 -0.54
N GLU A 157 -8.47 -12.52 -1.07
CA GLU A 157 -9.38 -11.58 -0.40
C GLU A 157 -10.85 -11.87 -0.73
N THR A 158 -11.75 -11.49 0.16
CA THR A 158 -13.18 -11.37 -0.20
C THR A 158 -13.43 -10.02 -0.86
N TRP A 159 -14.37 -9.96 -1.83
CA TRP A 159 -14.64 -8.77 -2.62
C TRP A 159 -16.09 -8.64 -3.07
N GLY A 160 -16.41 -7.49 -3.68
CA GLY A 160 -17.70 -7.22 -4.29
C GLY A 160 -18.75 -6.69 -3.32
N GLY A 161 -19.99 -6.52 -3.83
CA GLY A 161 -21.07 -5.85 -3.10
C GLY A 161 -21.43 -6.52 -1.76
N ALA A 162 -21.28 -7.85 -1.64
CA ALA A 162 -21.52 -8.56 -0.38
C ALA A 162 -20.49 -8.17 0.70
N THR A 163 -19.22 -8.01 0.32
CA THR A 163 -18.16 -7.57 1.23
C THR A 163 -18.37 -6.12 1.66
N VAL A 164 -18.69 -5.24 0.72
CA VAL A 164 -19.02 -3.84 1.01
C VAL A 164 -20.21 -3.73 1.94
N ALA A 165 -21.29 -4.46 1.66
CA ALA A 165 -22.48 -4.47 2.52
C ALA A 165 -22.19 -5.00 3.94
N ASP A 166 -21.30 -5.99 4.06
CA ASP A 166 -20.90 -6.53 5.35
C ASP A 166 -20.11 -5.52 6.19
N ILE A 167 -19.25 -4.70 5.57
CA ILE A 167 -18.51 -3.62 6.25
C ILE A 167 -19.46 -2.66 6.95
N TYR A 168 -20.59 -2.29 6.33
CA TYR A 168 -21.58 -1.39 6.92
C TYR A 168 -22.29 -1.95 8.15
N SER A 169 -22.10 -3.25 8.47
CA SER A 169 -22.61 -3.86 9.71
C SER A 169 -21.71 -3.61 10.93
N TYR A 170 -20.53 -3.01 10.71
CA TYR A 170 -19.54 -2.73 11.76
C TYR A 170 -19.31 -1.24 11.93
N HIS A 171 -18.92 -0.85 13.15
CA HIS A 171 -18.29 0.43 13.45
C HIS A 171 -16.93 0.16 14.04
N ALA A 172 -15.88 0.66 13.40
CA ALA A 172 -14.52 0.48 13.85
C ALA A 172 -13.96 1.76 14.49
N ASP A 173 -13.06 1.59 15.46
CA ASP A 173 -12.32 2.70 16.04
C ASP A 173 -11.27 3.23 15.08
N MET A 174 -10.73 2.35 14.22
CA MET A 174 -9.69 2.71 13.27
C MET A 174 -9.73 1.83 12.01
N ALA A 175 -9.52 2.43 10.84
CA ALA A 175 -9.22 1.72 9.60
C ALA A 175 -7.74 1.81 9.30
N LEU A 176 -7.08 0.66 9.09
CA LEU A 176 -5.70 0.54 8.63
C LEU A 176 -5.72 0.21 7.14
N LEU A 177 -5.44 1.19 6.30
CA LEU A 177 -5.54 1.10 4.84
C LEU A 177 -4.15 1.21 4.20
N SER A 178 -3.91 0.42 3.14
CA SER A 178 -2.66 0.47 2.40
C SER A 178 -2.89 0.74 0.91
N PRO A 179 -3.04 2.02 0.52
CA PRO A 179 -3.31 2.42 -0.86
C PRO A 179 -2.14 2.09 -1.80
N LEU A 180 -2.36 2.22 -3.11
CA LEU A 180 -1.29 2.19 -4.10
C LEU A 180 -0.37 3.40 -3.94
N GLY A 181 -0.94 4.57 -3.73
CA GLY A 181 -0.22 5.81 -3.53
C GLY A 181 -0.94 6.79 -2.62
N ILE A 182 -0.18 7.71 -2.06
CA ILE A 182 -0.67 8.84 -1.29
C ILE A 182 0.03 10.12 -1.73
N ASP A 183 -0.75 11.13 -2.02
CA ASP A 183 -0.28 12.44 -2.48
C ASP A 183 -1.05 13.55 -1.77
N ALA A 184 -0.37 14.67 -1.50
CA ALA A 184 -0.95 15.80 -0.75
C ALA A 184 -2.23 16.37 -1.38
N ALA A 185 -2.30 16.43 -2.70
CA ALA A 185 -3.44 16.96 -3.42
C ALA A 185 -4.50 15.90 -3.73
N SER A 186 -4.07 14.67 -4.01
CA SER A 186 -4.93 13.59 -4.50
C SER A 186 -5.44 12.65 -3.39
N GLY A 187 -4.87 12.74 -2.17
CA GLY A 187 -5.21 11.84 -1.08
C GLY A 187 -4.69 10.41 -1.26
N ALA A 188 -5.30 9.47 -0.57
CA ALA A 188 -5.01 8.04 -0.67
C ALA A 188 -5.73 7.45 -1.87
N THR A 189 -4.98 6.86 -2.82
CA THR A 189 -5.51 6.42 -4.11
C THR A 189 -5.25 4.94 -4.38
N TYR A 190 -6.22 4.29 -5.01
CA TYR A 190 -6.22 2.88 -5.37
C TYR A 190 -6.33 2.71 -6.89
N TYR A 191 -5.74 1.63 -7.40
CA TYR A 191 -5.78 1.27 -8.82
C TYR A 191 -6.98 0.40 -9.16
N GLN A 192 -7.24 -0.64 -8.36
CA GLN A 192 -8.34 -1.56 -8.56
C GLN A 192 -9.63 -0.98 -7.95
N LEU A 193 -10.68 -0.81 -8.76
CA LEU A 193 -11.91 -0.17 -8.33
C LEU A 193 -12.61 -0.93 -7.20
N HIS A 194 -12.62 -2.28 -7.26
CA HIS A 194 -13.21 -3.09 -6.20
C HIS A 194 -12.47 -2.95 -4.86
N GLY A 195 -11.13 -2.86 -4.87
CA GLY A 195 -10.34 -2.59 -3.67
C GLY A 195 -10.61 -1.19 -3.13
N ALA A 196 -10.75 -0.21 -4.03
CA ALA A 196 -11.11 1.15 -3.65
C ALA A 196 -12.50 1.22 -2.98
N GLU A 197 -13.50 0.49 -3.48
CA GLU A 197 -14.85 0.45 -2.88
C GLU A 197 -14.83 -0.14 -1.46
N ILE A 198 -14.05 -1.19 -1.23
CA ILE A 198 -13.87 -1.81 0.07
C ILE A 198 -13.16 -0.84 1.04
N ALA A 199 -12.02 -0.27 0.61
CA ALA A 199 -11.27 0.66 1.43
C ALA A 199 -12.07 1.94 1.76
N GLU A 200 -12.87 2.45 0.81
CA GLU A 200 -13.78 3.59 1.02
C GLU A 200 -14.87 3.24 2.05
N ALA A 201 -15.44 2.04 1.98
CA ALA A 201 -16.43 1.58 2.96
C ALA A 201 -15.81 1.45 4.35
N MET A 202 -14.59 0.88 4.46
CA MET A 202 -13.86 0.79 5.73
C MET A 202 -13.54 2.18 6.30
N ALA A 203 -13.08 3.12 5.45
CA ALA A 203 -12.81 4.50 5.87
C ALA A 203 -14.06 5.18 6.44
N ARG A 204 -15.21 5.02 5.76
CA ARG A 204 -16.49 5.62 6.19
C ARG A 204 -17.06 5.01 7.47
N GLN A 205 -16.74 3.77 7.79
CA GLN A 205 -17.24 3.05 8.96
C GLN A 205 -16.23 3.05 10.13
N ALA A 206 -15.13 3.81 10.03
CA ALA A 206 -14.14 3.96 11.07
C ALA A 206 -14.15 5.37 11.66
N ALA A 207 -13.92 5.47 12.98
CA ALA A 207 -13.77 6.75 13.67
C ALA A 207 -12.46 7.47 13.31
N LYS A 208 -11.42 6.71 12.94
CA LYS A 208 -10.11 7.22 12.51
C LYS A 208 -9.59 6.47 11.31
N ILE A 209 -8.90 7.18 10.43
CA ILE A 209 -8.30 6.64 9.22
C ILE A 209 -6.78 6.70 9.34
N THR A 210 -6.13 5.55 9.22
CA THR A 210 -4.67 5.41 9.22
C THR A 210 -4.21 4.82 7.90
N ILE A 211 -3.35 5.54 7.20
CA ILE A 211 -2.72 5.11 5.96
C ILE A 211 -1.34 4.52 6.24
N LEU A 212 -1.12 3.30 5.79
CA LEU A 212 0.16 2.60 5.86
C LEU A 212 0.87 2.66 4.49
N ALA A 213 1.91 3.48 4.38
CA ALA A 213 2.57 3.74 3.11
C ALA A 213 4.10 3.67 3.23
N ASP A 214 4.74 2.74 2.53
CA ASP A 214 6.20 2.81 2.36
C ASP A 214 6.58 4.02 1.47
N HIS A 215 7.85 4.45 1.56
CA HIS A 215 8.35 5.63 0.86
C HIS A 215 8.07 5.65 -0.65
N ALA A 216 7.96 4.48 -1.30
CA ALA A 216 7.70 4.42 -2.74
C ALA A 216 6.28 4.85 -3.13
N LYS A 217 5.37 4.94 -2.16
CA LYS A 217 3.97 5.36 -2.35
C LYS A 217 3.76 6.86 -2.21
N ILE A 218 4.75 7.60 -1.67
CA ILE A 218 4.66 9.05 -1.44
C ILE A 218 4.73 9.81 -2.76
N GLY A 219 3.77 10.72 -2.99
CA GLY A 219 3.66 11.49 -4.23
C GLY A 219 3.17 10.65 -5.43
N VAL A 220 2.61 9.46 -5.17
CA VAL A 220 2.02 8.60 -6.21
C VAL A 220 0.51 8.76 -6.19
N THR A 221 -0.05 8.98 -7.37
CA THR A 221 -1.50 9.09 -7.59
C THR A 221 -1.98 7.98 -8.51
N SER A 222 -3.13 7.40 -8.22
CA SER A 222 -3.76 6.33 -8.98
C SER A 222 -5.21 6.65 -9.35
N ARG A 223 -5.98 5.66 -9.83
CA ARG A 223 -7.25 5.84 -10.54
C ARG A 223 -8.38 6.39 -9.68
N LYS A 224 -8.51 5.96 -8.43
CA LYS A 224 -9.62 6.34 -7.55
C LYS A 224 -9.10 6.82 -6.20
N CYS A 225 -9.46 8.04 -5.83
CA CYS A 225 -9.28 8.55 -4.47
C CYS A 225 -10.31 7.86 -3.56
N VAL A 226 -9.82 7.31 -2.47
CA VAL A 226 -10.62 6.67 -1.42
C VAL A 226 -10.80 7.61 -0.24
N CYS A 227 -9.75 8.36 0.08
CA CYS A 227 -9.73 9.24 1.23
C CYS A 227 -8.92 10.51 0.90
N PRO A 228 -9.55 11.70 0.86
CA PRO A 228 -8.84 12.96 0.77
C PRO A 228 -7.91 13.16 1.97
N THR A 229 -6.79 13.86 1.79
CA THR A 229 -5.81 14.09 2.87
C THR A 229 -6.40 14.70 4.13
N GLY A 230 -7.37 15.61 3.99
CA GLY A 230 -8.03 16.25 5.13
C GLY A 230 -8.93 15.33 5.98
N GLU A 231 -9.22 14.12 5.49
CA GLU A 231 -9.98 13.10 6.23
C GLU A 231 -9.08 12.03 6.86
N ILE A 232 -7.76 12.08 6.61
CA ILE A 232 -6.79 11.13 7.13
C ILE A 232 -6.26 11.60 8.48
N ASP A 233 -6.48 10.80 9.53
CA ASP A 233 -5.96 11.10 10.87
C ASP A 233 -4.46 10.83 10.96
N TYR A 234 -4.00 9.69 10.44
CA TYR A 234 -2.61 9.27 10.52
C TYR A 234 -2.09 8.78 9.17
N VAL A 235 -0.89 9.21 8.82
CA VAL A 235 -0.08 8.60 7.76
C VAL A 235 1.17 8.03 8.39
N VAL A 236 1.36 6.72 8.32
CA VAL A 236 2.54 6.04 8.86
C VAL A 236 3.45 5.63 7.71
N VAL A 237 4.69 6.10 7.75
CA VAL A 237 5.70 5.90 6.70
C VAL A 237 7.01 5.37 7.26
N ASP A 238 7.85 4.79 6.41
CA ASP A 238 9.24 4.46 6.77
C ASP A 238 10.17 5.69 6.70
N SER A 239 11.36 5.57 7.29
CA SER A 239 12.34 6.68 7.41
C SER A 239 12.78 7.26 6.06
N LYS A 240 12.84 6.46 4.98
CA LYS A 240 13.21 6.91 3.63
C LYS A 240 12.16 7.81 2.98
N ALA A 241 10.96 7.88 3.55
CA ALA A 241 9.89 8.76 3.06
C ALA A 241 10.32 10.24 3.08
N ARG A 242 11.17 10.65 4.04
CA ARG A 242 11.70 12.03 4.14
C ARG A 242 12.45 12.49 2.89
N GLU A 243 13.02 11.56 2.13
CA GLU A 243 13.77 11.85 0.89
C GLU A 243 12.85 11.98 -0.33
N ARG A 244 11.55 11.74 -0.18
CA ARG A 244 10.61 11.79 -1.31
C ARG A 244 10.14 13.21 -1.59
N PRO A 245 10.08 13.63 -2.87
CA PRO A 245 9.67 15.00 -3.24
C PRO A 245 8.31 15.43 -2.70
N GLY A 246 7.37 14.49 -2.52
CA GLY A 246 6.02 14.76 -2.00
C GLY A 246 5.91 14.78 -0.48
N PHE A 247 7.00 14.45 0.28
CA PHE A 247 6.93 14.27 1.73
C PHE A 247 6.50 15.53 2.48
N ALA A 248 7.19 16.66 2.25
CA ALA A 248 6.90 17.92 2.96
C ALA A 248 5.48 18.44 2.68
N ALA A 249 4.99 18.29 1.45
CA ALA A 249 3.63 18.65 1.10
C ALA A 249 2.61 17.76 1.82
N LEU A 250 2.85 16.46 1.87
CA LEU A 250 1.99 15.51 2.59
C LEU A 250 1.97 15.81 4.09
N GLU A 251 3.15 16.01 4.70
CA GLU A 251 3.29 16.33 6.13
C GLU A 251 2.50 17.59 6.52
N SER A 252 2.42 18.58 5.62
CA SER A 252 1.67 19.83 5.89
C SER A 252 0.17 19.72 5.70
N THR A 253 -0.35 18.63 5.10
CA THR A 253 -1.77 18.49 4.74
C THR A 253 -2.51 17.44 5.55
N VAL A 254 -1.83 16.46 6.13
CA VAL A 254 -2.44 15.43 6.98
C VAL A 254 -2.45 15.84 8.46
N ALA A 255 -3.35 15.29 9.24
CA ALA A 255 -3.46 15.65 10.65
C ALA A 255 -2.21 15.23 11.44
N GLU A 256 -1.69 14.02 11.22
CA GLU A 256 -0.46 13.54 11.84
C GLU A 256 0.30 12.60 10.88
N LEU A 257 1.59 12.87 10.68
CA LEU A 257 2.50 12.02 9.91
C LEU A 257 3.53 11.37 10.84
N VAL A 258 3.45 10.05 10.96
CA VAL A 258 4.32 9.23 11.81
C VAL A 258 5.41 8.61 10.96
N VAL A 259 6.67 8.94 11.24
CA VAL A 259 7.82 8.33 10.56
C VAL A 259 8.38 7.23 11.45
N ALA A 260 8.40 5.99 10.94
CA ALA A 260 9.00 4.87 11.63
C ALA A 260 10.52 5.08 11.76
N GLU A 261 11.03 4.90 12.96
CA GLU A 261 12.46 4.80 13.20
C GLU A 261 12.96 3.47 12.63
N GLY A 262 14.05 3.49 11.88
CA GLY A 262 14.63 2.33 11.21
C GLY A 262 15.27 1.32 12.16
#